data_72bd795bb5e5a5d11cef6aba8b0d0cc3
#
_entry.id   72bd795bb5e5a5d11cef6aba8b0d0cc3
#
_cell.length_a   1.000
_cell.length_b   1.000
_cell.length_c   1.000
_cell.angle_alpha   90.00
_cell.angle_beta   90.00
_cell.angle_gamma   90.00
#
_symmetry.space_group_name_H-M   'P 1'
#
loop_
_entity.id
_entity.type
_entity.pdbx_description
1 polymer ?
#
loop_
_entity_poly.entity_id
_entity_poly.type
_entity_poly.pdbx_seq_one_letter_code
_entity_poly.pdbx_strand_id
1 'polypeptide(L)'
;DDSLMSLRYRVGGLLRDTADHMLLLTATPHKGDPRNFSLFLQLLDSDAYADVKSIREAMDRRRAPFYLRRTKEAMVYFPERRADGTWAAEPIFTRRIPHTVAFQIDGAELDLYRDITSFVKRESARAAAAGEDPRARAIGFLMSLYQRRLASSTFAMRKSLENRAHRLEDGLKRAQDLACLAPPDLPDPEEMEEMEESERERLEALLEAVTLAGSADQVRQEVQELRRLAVQAQAVETGGVEAKLSELRALLQKEGFFDHA
;
A
#
# COMPACT_ATOMS: atom_id res chain seq x y z
N ASP A 1 7.15 9.54 26.04
CA ASP A 1 7.77 10.48 25.10
C ASP A 1 6.78 10.72 23.94
N ASP A 2 5.88 11.71 24.15
CA ASP A 2 4.77 12.02 23.21
C ASP A 2 5.27 12.49 21.81
N SER A 3 6.53 12.84 21.69
CA SER A 3 7.12 13.34 20.45
C SER A 3 7.31 12.28 19.36
N LEU A 4 7.28 10.99 19.73
CA LEU A 4 7.46 9.85 18.82
C LEU A 4 6.11 9.26 18.34
N MET A 5 4.99 9.72 18.86
CA MET A 5 3.68 9.22 18.46
C MET A 5 3.16 9.95 17.23
N SER A 6 2.56 9.18 16.31
CA SER A 6 2.00 9.74 15.07
C SER A 6 0.92 10.81 15.39
N LEU A 7 0.80 11.79 14.52
CA LEU A 7 -0.23 12.83 14.65
C LEU A 7 -1.65 12.23 14.74
N ARG A 8 -1.91 11.16 14.00
CA ARG A 8 -3.18 10.41 14.03
C ARG A 8 -3.49 9.82 15.40
N TYR A 9 -2.49 9.23 16.06
CA TYR A 9 -2.66 8.69 17.40
C TYR A 9 -2.97 9.79 18.42
N ARG A 10 -2.30 10.94 18.32
CA ARG A 10 -2.54 12.11 19.18
C ARG A 10 -3.95 12.66 19.00
N VAL A 11 -4.45 12.76 17.76
CA VAL A 11 -5.84 13.12 17.47
C VAL A 11 -6.81 12.11 18.08
N GLY A 12 -6.52 10.81 17.94
CA GLY A 12 -7.29 9.74 18.59
C GLY A 12 -7.39 9.91 20.11
N GLY A 13 -6.28 10.28 20.76
CA GLY A 13 -6.26 10.59 22.19
C GLY A 13 -7.12 11.79 22.57
N LEU A 14 -7.04 12.88 21.81
CA LEU A 14 -7.89 14.06 22.03
C LEU A 14 -9.39 13.74 21.87
N LEU A 15 -9.73 12.94 20.86
CA LEU A 15 -11.12 12.50 20.66
C LEU A 15 -11.60 11.62 21.81
N ARG A 16 -10.77 10.69 22.29
CA ARG A 16 -11.09 9.86 23.48
C ARG A 16 -11.38 10.73 24.69
N ASP A 17 -10.58 11.75 24.94
CA ASP A 17 -10.68 12.58 26.15
C ASP A 17 -11.86 13.57 26.10
N THR A 18 -12.44 13.80 24.92
CA THR A 18 -13.53 14.75 24.68
C THR A 18 -14.88 14.10 24.34
N ALA A 19 -14.88 12.84 23.91
CA ALA A 19 -16.10 12.13 23.51
C ALA A 19 -16.71 11.33 24.67
N ASP A 20 -18.04 11.37 24.84
CA ASP A 20 -18.75 10.53 25.80
C ASP A 20 -18.67 9.04 25.44
N HIS A 21 -18.63 8.73 24.15
CA HIS A 21 -18.52 7.36 23.63
C HIS A 21 -17.60 7.32 22.43
N MET A 22 -16.77 6.29 22.35
CA MET A 22 -15.85 6.07 21.24
C MET A 22 -16.03 4.67 20.66
N LEU A 23 -16.24 4.58 19.34
CA LEU A 23 -16.28 3.32 18.60
C LEU A 23 -15.18 3.32 17.55
N LEU A 24 -14.25 2.37 17.67
CA LEU A 24 -13.17 2.17 16.70
C LEU A 24 -13.53 1.01 15.77
N LEU A 25 -13.60 1.27 14.46
CA LEU A 25 -13.91 0.28 13.44
C LEU A 25 -12.69 0.10 12.52
N THR A 26 -12.25 -1.13 12.35
CA THR A 26 -11.14 -1.47 11.45
C THR A 26 -11.26 -2.89 10.93
N ALA A 27 -10.90 -3.11 9.69
CA ALA A 27 -10.73 -4.44 9.12
C ALA A 27 -9.35 -5.04 9.44
N THR A 28 -8.34 -4.19 9.70
CA THR A 28 -6.93 -4.55 9.90
C THR A 28 -6.39 -3.89 11.17
N PRO A 29 -6.73 -4.39 12.37
CA PRO A 29 -6.37 -3.73 13.63
C PRO A 29 -4.86 -3.70 13.92
N HIS A 30 -4.10 -4.56 13.28
CA HIS A 30 -2.63 -4.61 13.42
C HIS A 30 -2.00 -5.09 12.12
N LYS A 31 -1.35 -4.29 11.39
CA LYS A 31 -0.65 -4.62 10.13
C LYS A 31 0.56 -5.56 10.32
N GLY A 32 0.42 -6.59 11.18
CA GLY A 32 1.49 -7.51 11.56
C GLY A 32 2.31 -7.09 12.77
N ASP A 33 2.22 -5.84 13.23
CA ASP A 33 2.91 -5.36 14.42
C ASP A 33 1.97 -5.37 15.65
N PRO A 34 2.24 -6.23 16.65
CA PRO A 34 1.46 -6.26 17.89
C PRO A 34 1.47 -4.95 18.69
N ARG A 35 2.49 -4.10 18.51
CA ARG A 35 2.57 -2.79 19.19
C ARG A 35 1.53 -1.83 18.65
N ASN A 36 1.34 -1.79 17.32
CA ASN A 36 0.30 -0.97 16.70
C ASN A 36 -1.09 -1.37 17.17
N PHE A 37 -1.31 -2.67 17.38
CA PHE A 37 -2.57 -3.16 17.96
C PHE A 37 -2.75 -2.72 19.41
N SER A 38 -1.69 -2.76 20.22
CA SER A 38 -1.74 -2.26 21.60
C SER A 38 -2.09 -0.77 21.64
N LEU A 39 -1.40 0.06 20.87
CA LEU A 39 -1.67 1.49 20.77
C LEU A 39 -3.11 1.78 20.32
N PHE A 40 -3.63 1.02 19.36
CA PHE A 40 -5.00 1.17 18.89
C PHE A 40 -6.02 0.86 20.02
N LEU A 41 -5.81 -0.21 20.77
CA LEU A 41 -6.68 -0.57 21.89
C LEU A 41 -6.52 0.36 23.11
N GLN A 42 -5.36 0.95 23.31
CA GLN A 42 -5.13 1.96 24.36
C GLN A 42 -5.99 3.21 24.18
N LEU A 43 -6.44 3.50 22.94
CA LEU A 43 -7.42 4.55 22.71
C LEU A 43 -8.78 4.26 23.35
N LEU A 44 -9.11 3.00 23.65
CA LEU A 44 -10.34 2.61 24.37
C LEU A 44 -10.11 2.54 25.86
N ASP A 45 -9.04 1.88 26.29
CA ASP A 45 -8.70 1.71 27.70
C ASP A 45 -7.19 1.50 27.84
N SER A 46 -6.51 2.54 28.35
CA SER A 46 -5.06 2.53 28.52
C SER A 46 -4.58 1.55 29.58
N ASP A 47 -5.42 1.26 30.58
CA ASP A 47 -5.06 0.40 31.70
C ASP A 47 -5.24 -1.06 31.34
N ALA A 48 -6.38 -1.39 30.70
CA ALA A 48 -6.66 -2.76 30.25
C ALA A 48 -5.73 -3.24 29.14
N TYR A 49 -5.21 -2.31 28.31
CA TYR A 49 -4.40 -2.61 27.12
C TYR A 49 -3.02 -1.97 27.16
N ALA A 50 -2.44 -1.85 28.34
CA ALA A 50 -1.16 -1.16 28.58
C ALA A 50 0.01 -1.69 27.73
N ASP A 51 0.04 -2.98 27.44
CA ASP A 51 1.08 -3.62 26.65
C ASP A 51 0.57 -4.88 25.88
N VAL A 52 1.42 -5.40 24.99
CA VAL A 52 1.12 -6.60 24.19
C VAL A 52 0.86 -7.84 25.06
N LYS A 53 1.48 -7.93 26.24
CA LYS A 53 1.30 -9.06 27.16
C LYS A 53 -0.08 -9.01 27.79
N SER A 54 -0.50 -7.85 28.28
CA SER A 54 -1.84 -7.63 28.86
C SER A 54 -2.94 -7.96 27.84
N ILE A 55 -2.74 -7.61 26.57
CA ILE A 55 -3.67 -7.96 25.49
C ILE A 55 -3.77 -9.48 25.31
N ARG A 56 -2.64 -10.18 25.24
CA ARG A 56 -2.63 -11.64 25.11
C ARG A 56 -3.35 -12.30 26.28
N GLU A 57 -3.05 -11.89 27.51
CA GLU A 57 -3.71 -12.41 28.69
C GLU A 57 -5.22 -12.15 28.70
N ALA A 58 -5.65 -10.96 28.26
CA ALA A 58 -7.06 -10.61 28.16
C ALA A 58 -7.78 -11.47 27.11
N MET A 59 -7.13 -11.72 25.96
CA MET A 59 -7.67 -12.55 24.87
C MET A 59 -7.72 -14.03 25.27
N ASP A 60 -6.67 -14.58 25.86
CA ASP A 60 -6.59 -15.97 26.29
C ASP A 60 -7.66 -16.30 27.35
N ARG A 61 -7.92 -15.36 28.25
CA ARG A 61 -8.95 -15.46 29.25
C ARG A 61 -10.37 -15.13 28.75
N ARG A 62 -10.53 -14.79 27.47
CA ARG A 62 -11.78 -14.29 26.85
C ARG A 62 -12.38 -13.12 27.63
N ARG A 63 -11.56 -12.28 28.19
CA ARG A 63 -11.92 -11.11 29.01
C ARG A 63 -11.41 -9.80 28.42
N ALA A 64 -11.21 -9.74 27.09
CA ALA A 64 -10.86 -8.49 26.42
C ALA A 64 -12.08 -7.55 26.47
N PRO A 65 -12.12 -6.53 27.36
CA PRO A 65 -13.24 -5.63 27.44
C PRO A 65 -13.28 -4.77 26.17
N PHE A 66 -14.49 -4.39 25.75
CA PHE A 66 -14.72 -3.46 24.64
C PHE A 66 -14.16 -3.89 23.28
N TYR A 67 -13.83 -5.17 23.09
CA TYR A 67 -13.28 -5.68 21.85
C TYR A 67 -14.12 -6.79 21.26
N LEU A 68 -14.55 -6.59 20.01
CA LEU A 68 -15.28 -7.60 19.25
C LEU A 68 -14.57 -7.83 17.90
N ARG A 69 -14.10 -9.06 17.68
CA ARG A 69 -13.53 -9.48 16.40
C ARG A 69 -14.44 -10.52 15.75
N ARG A 70 -14.80 -10.25 14.50
CA ARG A 70 -15.50 -11.23 13.65
C ARG A 70 -14.70 -11.45 12.39
N THR A 71 -14.38 -12.68 12.08
CA THR A 71 -13.75 -13.08 10.82
C THR A 71 -14.81 -13.71 9.91
N LYS A 72 -14.58 -13.67 8.59
CA LYS A 72 -15.50 -14.30 7.63
C LYS A 72 -15.65 -15.80 7.89
N GLU A 73 -14.58 -16.44 8.30
CA GLU A 73 -14.55 -17.88 8.61
C GLU A 73 -15.39 -18.26 9.82
N ALA A 74 -15.59 -17.31 10.74
CA ALA A 74 -16.42 -17.51 11.94
C ALA A 74 -17.90 -17.14 11.72
N MET A 75 -18.24 -16.58 10.55
CA MET A 75 -19.63 -16.21 10.24
C MET A 75 -20.39 -17.41 9.72
N VAL A 76 -21.48 -17.73 10.41
CA VAL A 76 -22.37 -18.83 10.07
C VAL A 76 -23.80 -18.32 9.95
N TYR A 77 -24.64 -19.03 9.19
CA TYR A 77 -26.08 -18.81 9.23
C TYR A 77 -26.62 -19.11 10.63
N PHE A 78 -27.78 -18.60 10.96
CA PHE A 78 -28.44 -18.97 12.22
C PHE A 78 -28.55 -20.48 12.28
N PRO A 79 -28.10 -21.09 13.41
CA PRO A 79 -28.16 -22.53 13.54
C PRO A 79 -29.61 -23.03 13.42
N GLU A 80 -29.82 -24.03 12.58
CA GLU A 80 -31.08 -24.71 12.43
C GLU A 80 -31.03 -26.06 13.16
N ARG A 81 -32.15 -26.46 13.75
CA ARG A 81 -32.28 -27.75 14.41
C ARG A 81 -32.55 -28.83 13.36
N ARG A 82 -31.67 -29.79 13.25
CA ARG A 82 -31.83 -30.95 12.37
C ARG A 82 -32.90 -31.90 12.92
N ALA A 83 -33.38 -32.80 12.07
CA ALA A 83 -34.37 -33.82 12.43
C ALA A 83 -33.89 -34.78 13.55
N ASP A 84 -32.58 -34.99 13.67
CA ASP A 84 -31.91 -35.77 14.71
C ASP A 84 -31.77 -35.02 16.06
N GLY A 85 -32.24 -33.78 16.13
CA GLY A 85 -32.15 -32.93 17.32
C GLY A 85 -30.86 -32.16 17.47
N THR A 86 -29.86 -32.35 16.61
CA THR A 86 -28.58 -31.60 16.62
C THR A 86 -28.77 -30.23 15.99
N TRP A 87 -27.91 -29.26 16.40
CA TRP A 87 -27.85 -27.95 15.79
C TRP A 87 -26.80 -27.93 14.70
N ALA A 88 -27.18 -27.50 13.50
CA ALA A 88 -26.25 -27.29 12.39
C ALA A 88 -26.06 -25.79 12.15
N ALA A 89 -24.81 -25.37 12.03
CA ALA A 89 -24.44 -24.04 11.62
C ALA A 89 -23.60 -24.14 10.33
N GLU A 90 -24.14 -23.59 9.25
CA GLU A 90 -23.45 -23.60 7.96
C GLU A 90 -22.65 -22.30 7.79
N PRO A 91 -21.41 -22.37 7.28
CA PRO A 91 -20.64 -21.17 6.97
C PRO A 91 -21.34 -20.30 5.92
N ILE A 92 -21.42 -18.99 6.15
CA ILE A 92 -21.96 -18.03 5.18
C ILE A 92 -21.00 -17.87 4.00
N PHE A 93 -19.69 -17.95 4.28
CA PHE A 93 -18.65 -17.79 3.29
C PHE A 93 -17.96 -19.13 2.98
N THR A 94 -17.64 -19.33 1.72
CA THR A 94 -16.85 -20.47 1.28
C THR A 94 -15.44 -20.42 1.87
N ARG A 95 -14.84 -21.58 2.06
CA ARG A 95 -13.46 -21.68 2.53
C ARG A 95 -12.50 -21.07 1.50
N ARG A 96 -11.65 -20.14 1.95
CA ARG A 96 -10.56 -19.60 1.14
C ARG A 96 -9.37 -20.54 1.19
N ILE A 97 -8.91 -20.99 0.04
CA ILE A 97 -7.71 -21.81 -0.11
C ILE A 97 -6.70 -20.99 -0.91
N PRO A 98 -5.69 -20.38 -0.28
CA PRO A 98 -4.66 -19.64 -1.01
C PRO A 98 -3.71 -20.60 -1.71
N HIS A 99 -3.43 -20.33 -2.99
CA HIS A 99 -2.41 -21.01 -3.77
C HIS A 99 -1.40 -19.98 -4.24
N THR A 100 -0.11 -20.30 -4.10
CA THR A 100 0.98 -19.52 -4.68
C THR A 100 1.37 -20.14 -6.00
N VAL A 101 1.23 -19.38 -7.08
CA VAL A 101 1.61 -19.80 -8.43
C VAL A 101 2.87 -19.03 -8.83
N ALA A 102 3.93 -19.76 -9.14
CA ALA A 102 5.17 -19.19 -9.64
C ALA A 102 5.06 -19.04 -11.17
N PHE A 103 5.55 -17.94 -11.70
CA PHE A 103 5.68 -17.70 -13.13
C PHE A 103 7.07 -17.12 -13.44
N GLN A 104 7.49 -17.24 -14.69
CA GLN A 104 8.76 -16.71 -15.16
C GLN A 104 8.48 -15.57 -16.13
N ILE A 105 9.26 -14.49 -16.00
CA ILE A 105 9.29 -13.40 -16.95
C ILE A 105 10.50 -13.58 -17.87
N ASP A 106 10.32 -13.34 -19.15
CA ASP A 106 11.38 -13.44 -20.16
C ASP A 106 11.27 -12.32 -21.22
N GLY A 107 12.17 -12.35 -22.19
CA GLY A 107 12.16 -11.44 -23.33
C GLY A 107 12.04 -9.97 -22.95
N ALA A 108 11.17 -9.24 -23.65
CA ALA A 108 10.97 -7.81 -23.49
C ALA A 108 10.44 -7.42 -22.10
N GLU A 109 9.63 -8.27 -21.46
CA GLU A 109 9.14 -8.04 -20.10
C GLU A 109 10.27 -8.10 -19.08
N LEU A 110 11.20 -9.07 -19.22
CA LEU A 110 12.37 -9.16 -18.35
C LEU A 110 13.32 -7.98 -18.53
N ASP A 111 13.53 -7.54 -19.77
CA ASP A 111 14.38 -6.38 -20.07
C ASP A 111 13.79 -5.11 -19.48
N LEU A 112 12.49 -4.89 -19.62
CA LEU A 112 11.77 -3.79 -18.97
C LEU A 112 11.94 -3.85 -17.44
N TYR A 113 11.75 -5.02 -16.84
CA TYR A 113 11.90 -5.21 -15.40
C TYR A 113 13.31 -4.85 -14.91
N ARG A 114 14.34 -5.26 -15.64
CA ARG A 114 15.74 -4.94 -15.35
C ARG A 114 16.03 -3.44 -15.49
N ASP A 115 15.54 -2.82 -16.55
CA ASP A 115 15.75 -1.39 -16.81
C ASP A 115 15.09 -0.53 -15.73
N ILE A 116 13.83 -0.79 -15.38
CA ILE A 116 13.12 -0.08 -14.30
C ILE A 116 13.81 -0.32 -12.94
N THR A 117 14.21 -1.57 -12.65
CA THR A 117 14.91 -1.87 -11.41
C THR A 117 16.24 -1.12 -11.31
N SER A 118 16.95 -1.00 -12.41
CA SER A 118 18.21 -0.24 -12.49
C SER A 118 17.98 1.25 -12.27
N PHE A 119 16.93 1.81 -12.88
CA PHE A 119 16.50 3.19 -12.66
C PHE A 119 16.19 3.43 -11.18
N VAL A 120 15.32 2.60 -10.59
CA VAL A 120 14.91 2.71 -9.17
C VAL A 120 16.11 2.60 -8.23
N LYS A 121 17.01 1.65 -8.45
CA LYS A 121 18.22 1.49 -7.62
C LYS A 121 19.13 2.71 -7.69
N ARG A 122 19.33 3.27 -8.88
CA ARG A 122 20.17 4.45 -9.09
C ARG A 122 19.57 5.67 -8.38
N GLU A 123 18.28 5.93 -8.53
CA GLU A 123 17.63 7.07 -7.89
C GLU A 123 17.55 6.89 -6.36
N SER A 124 17.30 5.67 -5.86
CA SER A 124 17.37 5.38 -4.43
C SER A 124 18.78 5.58 -3.86
N ALA A 125 19.83 5.19 -4.60
CA ALA A 125 21.22 5.43 -4.17
C ALA A 125 21.57 6.92 -4.14
N ARG A 126 21.08 7.70 -5.09
CA ARG A 126 21.22 9.17 -5.06
C ARG A 126 20.53 9.78 -3.85
N ALA A 127 19.30 9.34 -3.57
CA ALA A 127 18.57 9.78 -2.40
C ALA A 127 19.32 9.44 -1.09
N ALA A 128 19.81 8.20 -0.95
CA ALA A 128 20.56 7.78 0.22
C ALA A 128 21.86 8.58 0.42
N ALA A 129 22.56 8.93 -0.66
CA ALA A 129 23.78 9.74 -0.61
C ALA A 129 23.54 11.21 -0.20
N ALA A 130 22.32 11.72 -0.39
CA ALA A 130 21.92 13.08 0.01
C ALA A 130 21.56 13.21 1.51
N GLY A 131 21.57 12.10 2.26
CA GLY A 131 21.35 12.08 3.72
C GLY A 131 19.89 12.36 4.13
N GLU A 132 19.73 13.15 5.20
CA GLU A 132 18.40 13.45 5.78
C GLU A 132 17.65 14.59 5.05
N ASP A 133 18.05 14.95 3.84
CA ASP A 133 17.32 15.93 3.03
C ASP A 133 15.86 15.44 2.82
N PRO A 134 14.85 16.27 3.12
CA PRO A 134 13.44 15.94 2.86
C PRO A 134 13.15 15.51 1.42
N ARG A 135 13.88 16.07 0.45
CA ARG A 135 13.79 15.67 -0.97
C ARG A 135 14.31 14.28 -1.22
N ALA A 136 15.43 13.93 -0.60
CA ALA A 136 16.00 12.59 -0.68
C ALA A 136 15.02 11.54 -0.14
N ARG A 137 14.35 11.83 0.98
CA ARG A 137 13.31 10.98 1.54
C ARG A 137 12.12 10.83 0.59
N ALA A 138 11.65 11.91 -0.02
CA ALA A 138 10.58 11.88 -1.01
C ALA A 138 10.93 11.01 -2.24
N ILE A 139 12.16 11.14 -2.77
CA ILE A 139 12.65 10.29 -3.88
C ILE A 139 12.68 8.81 -3.45
N GLY A 140 13.26 8.51 -2.29
CA GLY A 140 13.33 7.13 -1.77
C GLY A 140 11.95 6.50 -1.62
N PHE A 141 10.98 7.27 -1.14
CA PHE A 141 9.59 6.85 -1.02
C PHE A 141 8.95 6.55 -2.38
N LEU A 142 9.07 7.47 -3.35
CA LEU A 142 8.58 7.26 -4.72
C LEU A 142 9.20 6.02 -5.37
N MET A 143 10.49 5.78 -5.15
CA MET A 143 11.16 4.59 -5.69
C MET A 143 10.61 3.28 -5.07
N SER A 144 10.23 3.29 -3.81
CA SER A 144 9.57 2.13 -3.19
C SER A 144 8.20 1.84 -3.80
N LEU A 145 7.42 2.88 -4.11
CA LEU A 145 6.15 2.75 -4.83
C LEU A 145 6.34 2.17 -6.23
N TYR A 146 7.38 2.60 -6.95
CA TYR A 146 7.68 2.09 -8.28
C TYR A 146 8.01 0.60 -8.25
N GLN A 147 8.76 0.13 -7.25
CA GLN A 147 9.01 -1.32 -7.08
C GLN A 147 7.72 -2.10 -6.87
N ARG A 148 6.80 -1.60 -6.05
CA ARG A 148 5.50 -2.24 -5.82
C ARG A 148 4.64 -2.26 -7.08
N ARG A 149 4.59 -1.15 -7.83
CA ARG A 149 3.83 -1.06 -9.09
C ARG A 149 4.40 -1.99 -10.15
N LEU A 150 5.72 -2.07 -10.27
CA LEU A 150 6.38 -3.00 -11.18
C LEU A 150 6.03 -4.47 -10.87
N ALA A 151 5.95 -4.83 -9.59
CA ALA A 151 5.53 -6.17 -9.16
C ALA A 151 4.01 -6.40 -9.37
N SER A 152 3.23 -5.33 -9.47
CA SER A 152 1.76 -5.41 -9.65
C SER A 152 1.36 -5.59 -11.10
N SER A 153 1.64 -4.61 -11.96
CA SER A 153 1.35 -4.67 -13.40
C SER A 153 2.19 -3.68 -14.20
N THR A 154 2.49 -4.05 -15.45
CA THR A 154 3.18 -3.21 -16.42
C THR A 154 2.41 -1.93 -16.70
N PHE A 155 1.08 -2.02 -16.83
CA PHE A 155 0.18 -0.87 -17.01
C PHE A 155 0.31 0.15 -15.88
N ALA A 156 0.22 -0.29 -14.62
CA ALA A 156 0.34 0.60 -13.46
C ALA A 156 1.72 1.28 -13.41
N MET A 157 2.77 0.54 -13.77
CA MET A 157 4.13 1.09 -13.84
C MET A 157 4.26 2.12 -14.95
N ARG A 158 3.77 1.83 -16.16
CA ARG A 158 3.77 2.77 -17.28
C ARG A 158 3.06 4.08 -16.92
N LYS A 159 1.86 4.00 -16.35
CA LYS A 159 1.10 5.18 -15.91
C LYS A 159 1.89 6.03 -14.92
N SER A 160 2.61 5.40 -14.00
CA SER A 160 3.46 6.13 -13.05
C SER A 160 4.63 6.84 -13.71
N LEU A 161 5.29 6.18 -14.67
CA LEU A 161 6.39 6.78 -15.44
C LEU A 161 5.90 7.98 -16.27
N GLU A 162 4.76 7.83 -16.97
CA GLU A 162 4.13 8.88 -17.76
C GLU A 162 3.75 10.09 -16.90
N ASN A 163 3.07 9.85 -15.79
CA ASN A 163 2.63 10.90 -14.87
C ASN A 163 3.82 11.66 -14.30
N ARG A 164 4.87 10.96 -13.85
CA ARG A 164 6.07 11.60 -13.35
C ARG A 164 6.78 12.44 -14.42
N ALA A 165 6.97 11.89 -15.63
CA ALA A 165 7.56 12.63 -16.73
C ALA A 165 6.80 13.93 -17.03
N HIS A 166 5.47 13.85 -17.07
CA HIS A 166 4.60 15.01 -17.31
C HIS A 166 4.73 16.08 -16.22
N ARG A 167 4.70 15.65 -14.96
CA ARG A 167 4.83 16.59 -13.82
C ARG A 167 6.21 17.24 -13.75
N LEU A 168 7.27 16.51 -14.05
CA LEU A 168 8.61 17.06 -14.14
C LEU A 168 8.73 18.10 -15.28
N GLU A 169 8.12 17.84 -16.44
CA GLU A 169 8.07 18.79 -17.55
C GLU A 169 7.27 20.05 -17.19
N ASP A 170 6.12 19.90 -16.54
CA ASP A 170 5.31 21.03 -16.11
C ASP A 170 6.01 21.82 -14.99
N GLY A 171 6.73 21.15 -14.12
CA GLY A 171 7.56 21.77 -13.11
C GLY A 171 8.71 22.59 -13.70
N LEU A 172 9.37 22.09 -14.75
CA LEU A 172 10.39 22.85 -15.48
C LEU A 172 9.83 24.13 -16.10
N LYS A 173 8.56 24.10 -16.56
CA LYS A 173 7.88 25.30 -17.10
C LYS A 173 7.51 26.31 -16.00
N ARG A 174 7.25 25.84 -14.78
CA ARG A 174 6.79 26.65 -13.62
C ARG A 174 7.89 26.88 -12.59
N ALA A 175 9.14 26.58 -12.88
CA ALA A 175 10.27 26.52 -11.92
C ALA A 175 10.48 27.79 -11.07
N GLN A 176 9.85 28.92 -11.39
CA GLN A 176 9.87 30.15 -10.59
C GLN A 176 8.91 30.13 -9.40
N ASP A 177 7.85 29.30 -9.42
CA ASP A 177 6.79 29.31 -8.41
C ASP A 177 6.93 28.22 -7.33
N LEU A 178 7.75 27.18 -7.57
CA LEU A 178 7.78 25.96 -6.76
C LEU A 178 8.87 25.92 -5.67
N ALA A 179 9.72 26.93 -5.57
CA ALA A 179 10.86 26.96 -4.64
C ALA A 179 10.46 27.03 -3.13
N CYS A 180 9.19 27.19 -2.80
CA CYS A 180 8.71 27.43 -1.43
C CYS A 180 7.83 26.34 -0.83
N LEU A 181 7.66 25.18 -1.47
CA LEU A 181 6.81 24.12 -0.93
C LEU A 181 7.54 23.35 0.17
N ALA A 182 6.94 23.32 1.36
CA ALA A 182 7.38 22.42 2.43
C ALA A 182 7.07 20.97 2.05
N PRO A 183 7.99 20.03 2.35
CA PRO A 183 7.71 18.61 2.09
C PRO A 183 6.55 18.13 2.99
N PRO A 184 5.64 17.32 2.44
CA PRO A 184 4.55 16.74 3.22
C PRO A 184 5.10 15.70 4.20
N ASP A 185 4.32 15.42 5.24
CA ASP A 185 4.53 14.22 6.06
C ASP A 185 4.38 12.97 5.18
N LEU A 186 5.38 12.10 5.24
CA LEU A 186 5.39 10.87 4.45
C LEU A 186 4.59 9.78 5.18
N PRO A 187 3.48 9.29 4.61
CA PRO A 187 2.80 8.14 5.16
C PRO A 187 3.67 6.88 5.01
N ASP A 188 3.36 5.87 5.80
CA ASP A 188 3.90 4.53 5.57
C ASP A 188 3.50 4.05 4.16
N PRO A 189 4.39 3.39 3.40
CA PRO A 189 4.05 2.81 2.10
C PRO A 189 2.82 1.90 2.11
N GLU A 190 2.54 1.23 3.24
CA GLU A 190 1.34 0.43 3.40
C GLU A 190 0.08 1.28 3.62
N GLU A 191 0.18 2.40 4.34
CA GLU A 191 -0.92 3.35 4.50
C GLU A 191 -1.36 3.94 3.17
N MET A 192 -0.41 4.14 2.25
CA MET A 192 -0.69 4.68 0.94
C MET A 192 -1.50 3.70 0.05
N GLU A 193 -1.38 2.39 0.24
CA GLU A 193 -2.21 1.42 -0.48
C GLU A 193 -3.68 1.44 -0.03
N GLU A 194 -3.93 1.85 1.22
CA GLU A 194 -5.28 1.97 1.78
C GLU A 194 -5.93 3.34 1.49
N MET A 195 -5.16 4.33 0.99
CA MET A 195 -5.69 5.65 0.62
C MET A 195 -6.59 5.55 -0.62
N GLU A 196 -7.57 6.44 -0.70
CA GLU A 196 -8.34 6.62 -1.93
C GLU A 196 -7.43 7.07 -3.09
N GLU A 197 -7.75 6.64 -4.31
CA GLU A 197 -6.94 6.94 -5.50
C GLU A 197 -6.66 8.44 -5.65
N SER A 198 -7.68 9.28 -5.41
CA SER A 198 -7.56 10.73 -5.48
C SER A 198 -6.64 11.35 -4.43
N GLU A 199 -6.58 10.79 -3.23
CA GLU A 199 -5.68 11.24 -2.17
C GLU A 199 -4.25 10.80 -2.45
N ARG A 200 -4.08 9.56 -2.92
CA ARG A 200 -2.80 9.02 -3.33
C ARG A 200 -2.19 9.83 -4.48
N GLU A 201 -2.97 10.15 -5.50
CA GLU A 201 -2.51 10.99 -6.62
C GLU A 201 -2.08 12.39 -6.18
N ARG A 202 -2.82 13.00 -5.23
CA ARG A 202 -2.44 14.31 -4.66
C ARG A 202 -1.14 14.26 -3.89
N LEU A 203 -0.95 13.22 -3.06
CA LEU A 203 0.28 13.03 -2.30
C LEU A 203 1.47 12.79 -3.23
N GLU A 204 1.32 11.93 -4.24
CA GLU A 204 2.35 11.70 -5.24
C GLU A 204 2.71 13.00 -5.99
N ALA A 205 1.72 13.79 -6.38
CA ALA A 205 1.94 15.08 -7.03
C ALA A 205 2.75 16.05 -6.16
N LEU A 206 2.45 16.08 -4.86
CA LEU A 206 3.15 16.93 -3.90
C LEU A 206 4.59 16.46 -3.67
N LEU A 207 4.80 15.14 -3.53
CA LEU A 207 6.13 14.54 -3.40
C LEU A 207 6.99 14.81 -4.63
N GLU A 208 6.43 14.69 -5.81
CA GLU A 208 7.14 14.98 -7.07
C GLU A 208 7.48 16.45 -7.20
N ALA A 209 6.59 17.37 -6.78
CA ALA A 209 6.87 18.80 -6.76
C ALA A 209 8.07 19.14 -5.86
N VAL A 210 8.19 18.50 -4.71
CA VAL A 210 9.32 18.66 -3.79
C VAL A 210 10.64 18.15 -4.42
N THR A 211 10.58 17.15 -5.30
CA THR A 211 11.79 16.59 -5.95
C THR A 211 12.34 17.45 -7.11
N LEU A 212 11.58 18.43 -7.58
CA LEU A 212 11.91 19.27 -8.77
C LEU A 212 13.08 20.24 -8.58
N ALA A 213 13.65 20.39 -7.40
CA ALA A 213 14.68 21.38 -7.14
C ALA A 213 16.11 20.95 -7.54
N GLY A 214 16.26 19.94 -8.41
CA GLY A 214 17.52 19.59 -9.07
C GLY A 214 17.90 20.61 -10.17
N SER A 215 19.09 20.45 -10.76
CA SER A 215 19.45 21.26 -11.95
C SER A 215 18.48 20.94 -13.10
N ALA A 216 18.11 21.95 -13.88
CA ALA A 216 17.21 21.78 -15.03
C ALA A 216 17.67 20.68 -16.00
N ASP A 217 18.98 20.50 -16.14
CA ASP A 217 19.55 19.47 -17.02
C ASP A 217 19.38 18.05 -16.45
N GLN A 218 19.51 17.89 -15.15
CA GLN A 218 19.24 16.60 -14.48
C GLN A 218 17.77 16.20 -14.62
N VAL A 219 16.86 17.16 -14.45
CA VAL A 219 15.41 16.92 -14.63
C VAL A 219 15.11 16.55 -16.09
N ARG A 220 15.70 17.23 -17.07
CA ARG A 220 15.52 16.85 -18.48
C ARG A 220 16.03 15.46 -18.81
N GLN A 221 17.15 15.05 -18.24
CA GLN A 221 17.68 13.69 -18.41
C GLN A 221 16.74 12.64 -17.79
N GLU A 222 16.23 12.92 -16.59
CA GLU A 222 15.26 12.05 -15.94
C GLU A 222 13.98 11.90 -16.76
N VAL A 223 13.44 13.01 -17.28
CA VAL A 223 12.25 12.98 -18.16
C VAL A 223 12.48 12.13 -19.40
N GLN A 224 13.63 12.26 -20.05
CA GLN A 224 13.96 11.43 -21.23
C GLN A 224 13.99 9.94 -20.88
N GLU A 225 14.57 9.59 -19.74
CA GLU A 225 14.65 8.20 -19.30
C GLU A 225 13.26 7.64 -18.93
N LEU A 226 12.45 8.41 -18.18
CA LEU A 226 11.08 8.04 -17.83
C LEU A 226 10.23 7.80 -19.09
N ARG A 227 10.34 8.66 -20.10
CA ARG A 227 9.64 8.49 -21.37
C ARG A 227 10.12 7.25 -22.14
N ARG A 228 11.42 6.98 -22.16
CA ARG A 228 11.98 5.76 -22.75
C ARG A 228 11.38 4.51 -22.08
N LEU A 229 11.38 4.48 -20.76
CA LEU A 229 10.83 3.36 -19.99
C LEU A 229 9.32 3.21 -20.18
N ALA A 230 8.57 4.31 -20.28
CA ALA A 230 7.14 4.29 -20.54
C ALA A 230 6.83 3.72 -21.94
N VAL A 231 7.58 4.09 -22.97
CA VAL A 231 7.43 3.51 -24.33
C VAL A 231 7.75 2.01 -24.33
N GLN A 232 8.80 1.60 -23.63
CA GLN A 232 9.15 0.19 -23.49
C GLN A 232 8.04 -0.59 -22.76
N ALA A 233 7.47 -0.04 -21.69
CA ALA A 233 6.33 -0.64 -20.99
C ALA A 233 5.10 -0.74 -21.90
N GLN A 234 4.81 0.28 -22.68
CA GLN A 234 3.71 0.24 -23.66
C GLN A 234 3.91 -0.85 -24.71
N ALA A 235 5.13 -1.08 -25.16
CA ALA A 235 5.43 -2.14 -26.11
C ALA A 235 5.18 -3.54 -25.51
N VAL A 236 5.52 -3.74 -24.23
CA VAL A 236 5.21 -4.99 -23.51
C VAL A 236 3.70 -5.20 -23.39
N GLU A 237 2.94 -4.17 -22.99
CA GLU A 237 1.48 -4.25 -22.88
C GLU A 237 0.80 -4.58 -24.23
N THR A 238 1.20 -3.90 -25.29
CA THR A 238 0.62 -4.10 -26.63
C THR A 238 1.06 -5.43 -27.26
N GLY A 239 2.21 -5.95 -26.86
CA GLY A 239 2.70 -7.27 -27.27
C GLY A 239 1.90 -8.44 -26.68
N GLY A 240 1.01 -8.18 -25.71
CA GLY A 240 0.11 -9.18 -25.12
C GLY A 240 0.80 -10.26 -24.30
N VAL A 241 2.03 -10.04 -23.85
CA VAL A 241 2.91 -11.04 -23.20
C VAL A 241 3.24 -10.63 -21.76
N GLU A 242 2.24 -10.21 -20.98
CA GLU A 242 2.44 -10.11 -19.52
C GLU A 242 2.37 -11.52 -18.91
N ALA A 243 3.50 -12.04 -18.44
CA ALA A 243 3.60 -13.40 -17.89
C ALA A 243 2.63 -13.63 -16.73
N LYS A 244 2.50 -12.67 -15.83
CA LYS A 244 1.56 -12.72 -14.70
C LYS A 244 0.10 -12.83 -15.16
N LEU A 245 -0.29 -12.05 -16.17
CA LEU A 245 -1.65 -12.04 -16.69
C LEU A 245 -1.96 -13.33 -17.45
N SER A 246 -0.99 -13.81 -18.21
CA SER A 246 -1.08 -15.07 -18.96
C SER A 246 -1.24 -16.26 -18.03
N GLU A 247 -0.46 -16.32 -16.94
CA GLU A 247 -0.56 -17.36 -15.94
C GLU A 247 -1.89 -17.31 -15.18
N LEU A 248 -2.34 -16.12 -14.79
CA LEU A 248 -3.66 -15.95 -14.17
C LEU A 248 -4.77 -16.45 -15.08
N ARG A 249 -4.71 -16.11 -16.37
CA ARG A 249 -5.71 -16.56 -17.36
C ARG A 249 -5.70 -18.08 -17.51
N ALA A 250 -4.51 -18.69 -17.59
CA ALA A 250 -4.37 -20.13 -17.67
C ALA A 250 -4.93 -20.83 -16.43
N LEU A 251 -4.67 -20.27 -15.24
CA LEU A 251 -5.23 -20.77 -13.99
C LEU A 251 -6.75 -20.69 -13.98
N LEU A 252 -7.34 -19.55 -14.33
CA LEU A 252 -8.79 -19.38 -14.37
C LEU A 252 -9.46 -20.32 -15.39
N GLN A 253 -8.83 -20.55 -16.54
CA GLN A 253 -9.30 -21.54 -17.52
C GLN A 253 -9.26 -22.96 -16.96
N LYS A 254 -8.15 -23.32 -16.30
CA LYS A 254 -7.98 -24.65 -15.68
C LYS A 254 -9.04 -24.91 -14.59
N GLU A 255 -9.40 -23.89 -13.83
CA GLU A 255 -10.40 -23.99 -12.76
C GLU A 255 -11.86 -23.87 -13.31
N GLY A 256 -12.06 -23.82 -14.63
CA GLY A 256 -13.39 -23.76 -15.27
C GLY A 256 -14.13 -22.44 -15.07
N PHE A 257 -13.41 -21.36 -14.71
CA PHE A 257 -14.04 -20.07 -14.42
C PHE A 257 -14.80 -19.48 -15.62
N PHE A 258 -14.41 -19.83 -16.85
CA PHE A 258 -15.04 -19.34 -18.08
C PHE A 258 -16.05 -20.33 -18.69
N ASP A 259 -16.22 -21.52 -18.10
CA ASP A 259 -17.09 -22.57 -18.67
C ASP A 259 -18.59 -22.29 -18.48
N HIS A 260 -18.94 -21.27 -17.70
CA HIS A 260 -20.32 -20.89 -17.36
C HIS A 260 -20.67 -19.45 -17.80
N ALA A 261 -19.89 -18.85 -18.70
CA ALA A 261 -20.13 -17.51 -19.22
C ALA A 261 -20.89 -17.53 -20.58
#